data_de0459e1bf7f411a9851914708f8884c
#
_entry.id   de0459e1bf7f411a9851914708f8884c
#
_cell.length_a   1.000
_cell.length_b   1.000
_cell.length_c   1.000
_cell.angle_alpha   90.00
_cell.angle_beta   90.00
_cell.angle_gamma   90.00
#
_symmetry.space_group_name_H-M   'P 1'
#
loop_
_entity.id
_entity.type
_entity.pdbx_description
1 polymer ?
#
loop_
_entity_poly.entity_id
_entity_poly.type
_entity_poly.pdbx_seq_one_letter_code
_entity_poly.pdbx_strand_id
1 'polypeptide(L)'
;MELHEIREKLKEMYGGENKPITDGNFDQSLAVKCINGTFVGRKTENITVFRGIPYVGKQPVGELRWKAPVDVVPNDGVYEAYYNAKSAFGNPGFEVGSIYYQDEDCLYLNVFQSDEASTKKPVMVWIHGGAFESGGTIDPMFDCINFVKENPDVVVVTIAYRLAFMGFLHLSHLSDGKDYTDSQNLGLLDQVKALKWVHENIAGFGGDPDNVTIFGESAGAASCTLLPLIKGSHQYFKRLIAESGSVNQTRSPEEGIACTNKLMEVLGCKTVADLLKVDGNKLLEASSVLFVHQVPERDGKILPTDTFEAYANGAAKDLEILVGCNKDEMNFFVSSFGKEGWDSFISNRKQEKFAQLPADEKTLVESYMKDVKGDYFQPDSSLFSQSWFIAPTIRISEEQSKGGGKAYTYYFTPESPDPIMKCGHAIELSVVFNHPEMTADTGRAFDETFCKTMRKMWVQFAKTGNPSLSADLSPDGKAKEWPLYDLKDKRVMVLDEFDIHPAKESEVKIVDWERTYFLTKYYML
;
A
#
# COMPACT_ATOMS: atom_id res chain seq x y z
N MET A 1 -27.20 -8.75 7.45
CA MET A 1 -27.08 -7.62 8.39
C MET A 1 -26.96 -6.38 7.51
N GLU A 2 -27.80 -5.38 7.75
CA GLU A 2 -27.75 -4.16 6.95
C GLU A 2 -26.44 -3.40 7.23
N LEU A 3 -25.93 -2.67 6.23
CA LEU A 3 -24.66 -1.92 6.33
C LEU A 3 -24.62 -0.97 7.55
N HIS A 4 -25.77 -0.41 7.90
CA HIS A 4 -25.93 0.43 9.09
C HIS A 4 -25.72 -0.34 10.41
N GLU A 5 -26.25 -1.54 10.52
CA GLU A 5 -26.08 -2.39 11.73
C GLU A 5 -24.62 -2.82 11.91
N ILE A 6 -23.93 -3.07 10.79
CA ILE A 6 -22.50 -3.37 10.79
C ILE A 6 -21.71 -2.14 11.28
N ARG A 7 -22.02 -0.96 10.76
CA ARG A 7 -21.37 0.30 11.18
C ARG A 7 -21.55 0.61 12.66
N GLU A 8 -22.73 0.40 13.22
CA GLU A 8 -22.95 0.61 14.66
C GLU A 8 -22.17 -0.40 15.52
N LYS A 9 -22.12 -1.68 15.14
CA LYS A 9 -21.27 -2.65 15.84
C LYS A 9 -19.78 -2.29 15.78
N LEU A 10 -19.35 -1.75 14.67
CA LEU A 10 -17.96 -1.30 14.51
C LEU A 10 -17.65 -0.11 15.39
N LYS A 11 -18.57 0.86 15.53
CA LYS A 11 -18.41 1.94 16.51
C LYS A 11 -18.20 1.40 17.92
N GLU A 12 -18.90 0.35 18.30
CA GLU A 12 -18.70 -0.32 19.59
C GLU A 12 -17.31 -0.96 19.69
N MET A 13 -16.85 -1.62 18.62
CA MET A 13 -15.50 -2.21 18.56
C MET A 13 -14.37 -1.17 18.56
N TYR A 14 -14.59 0.04 18.03
CA TYR A 14 -13.60 1.12 18.08
C TYR A 14 -13.38 1.69 19.48
N GLY A 15 -14.29 1.46 20.39
CA GLY A 15 -14.18 1.82 21.79
C GLY A 15 -14.33 3.30 22.11
N GLY A 16 -14.53 4.19 21.12
CA GLY A 16 -14.77 5.61 21.31
C GLY A 16 -14.13 6.53 20.27
N GLU A 17 -14.20 7.83 20.54
CA GLU A 17 -13.60 8.89 19.73
C GLU A 17 -12.61 9.69 20.58
N ASN A 18 -11.47 10.08 19.99
CA ASN A 18 -10.48 10.91 20.65
C ASN A 18 -11.03 12.31 20.96
N LYS A 19 -10.78 12.81 22.16
CA LYS A 19 -11.30 14.09 22.65
C LYS A 19 -10.18 15.01 23.12
N PRO A 20 -10.41 16.34 23.14
CA PRO A 20 -9.54 17.26 23.85
C PRO A 20 -9.55 16.95 25.36
N ILE A 21 -8.37 16.97 26.00
CA ILE A 21 -8.19 16.85 27.44
C ILE A 21 -8.08 18.27 28.00
N THR A 22 -9.14 18.76 28.63
CA THR A 22 -9.23 20.15 29.08
C THR A 22 -9.06 20.32 30.60
N ASP A 23 -9.15 19.23 31.33
CA ASP A 23 -9.03 19.22 32.82
C ASP A 23 -7.57 19.01 33.29
N GLY A 24 -6.63 18.81 32.38
CA GLY A 24 -5.23 18.55 32.68
C GLY A 24 -4.94 17.18 33.30
N ASN A 25 -5.94 16.30 33.36
CA ASN A 25 -5.82 14.99 33.97
C ASN A 25 -5.39 13.93 32.92
N PHE A 26 -4.08 13.78 32.73
CA PHE A 26 -3.49 12.77 31.86
C PHE A 26 -2.11 12.34 32.34
N ASP A 27 -1.67 11.15 31.94
CA ASP A 27 -0.32 10.67 32.22
C ASP A 27 0.68 11.37 31.29
N GLN A 28 1.49 12.27 31.87
CA GLN A 28 2.49 13.02 31.13
C GLN A 28 3.60 12.14 30.53
N SER A 29 3.85 10.95 31.09
CA SER A 29 4.83 10.00 30.56
C SER A 29 4.38 9.36 29.23
N LEU A 30 3.07 9.41 28.93
CA LEU A 30 2.46 8.92 27.71
C LEU A 30 2.11 10.05 26.73
N ALA A 31 2.55 11.29 27.01
CA ALA A 31 2.21 12.46 26.21
C ALA A 31 3.39 12.88 25.33
N VAL A 32 3.14 13.10 24.05
CA VAL A 32 4.14 13.58 23.08
C VAL A 32 3.68 14.91 22.49
N LYS A 33 4.55 15.93 22.58
CA LYS A 33 4.29 17.22 21.96
C LYS A 33 4.64 17.19 20.48
N CYS A 34 3.66 17.52 19.64
CA CYS A 34 3.76 17.68 18.19
C CYS A 34 3.46 19.14 17.79
N ILE A 35 3.64 19.50 16.53
CA ILE A 35 3.30 20.83 16.01
C ILE A 35 1.81 21.15 16.24
N ASN A 36 0.93 20.19 15.98
CA ASN A 36 -0.52 20.36 16.04
C ASN A 36 -1.17 19.97 17.38
N GLY A 37 -0.40 19.87 18.44
CA GLY A 37 -0.89 19.59 19.79
C GLY A 37 -0.03 18.61 20.55
N THR A 38 -0.45 18.30 21.78
CA THR A 38 0.14 17.23 22.58
C THR A 38 -0.80 16.03 22.54
N PHE A 39 -0.31 14.87 22.12
CA PHE A 39 -1.10 13.65 22.02
C PHE A 39 -0.73 12.68 23.13
N VAL A 40 -1.75 12.15 23.80
CA VAL A 40 -1.59 11.20 24.91
C VAL A 40 -1.93 9.80 24.42
N GLY A 41 -0.96 8.90 24.45
CA GLY A 41 -1.10 7.50 24.00
C GLY A 41 -1.66 6.59 25.09
N ARG A 42 -1.84 5.32 24.71
CA ARG A 42 -2.18 4.22 25.63
C ARG A 42 -1.04 3.22 25.71
N LYS A 43 -0.78 2.78 26.92
CA LYS A 43 0.22 1.74 27.18
C LYS A 43 -0.38 0.35 27.14
N THR A 44 0.27 -0.54 26.41
CA THR A 44 -0.02 -1.98 26.38
C THR A 44 1.30 -2.72 26.60
N GLU A 45 1.48 -3.35 27.74
CA GLU A 45 2.75 -3.94 28.19
C GLU A 45 3.90 -2.89 28.15
N ASN A 46 4.92 -3.12 27.33
CA ASN A 46 6.06 -2.21 27.11
C ASN A 46 5.96 -1.39 25.82
N ILE A 47 4.77 -1.33 25.22
CA ILE A 47 4.49 -0.58 23.99
C ILE A 47 3.55 0.57 24.32
N THR A 48 3.88 1.77 23.84
CA THR A 48 2.96 2.91 23.86
C THR A 48 2.40 3.11 22.44
N VAL A 49 1.08 3.16 22.34
CA VAL A 49 0.36 3.30 21.06
C VAL A 49 -0.40 4.60 21.06
N PHE A 50 -0.27 5.35 19.97
CA PHE A 50 -1.00 6.57 19.69
C PHE A 50 -1.88 6.32 18.45
N ARG A 51 -3.19 6.43 18.60
CA ARG A 51 -4.14 6.17 17.51
C ARG A 51 -4.93 7.41 17.15
N GLY A 52 -5.15 7.62 15.85
CA GLY A 52 -6.01 8.67 15.34
C GLY A 52 -5.42 10.09 15.49
N ILE A 53 -4.12 10.25 15.26
CA ILE A 53 -3.49 11.58 15.22
C ILE A 53 -3.76 12.21 13.84
N PRO A 54 -4.37 13.40 13.76
CA PRO A 54 -4.58 14.09 12.48
C PRO A 54 -3.23 14.63 11.96
N TYR A 55 -2.90 14.33 10.70
CA TYR A 55 -1.69 14.82 10.05
C TYR A 55 -1.95 16.03 9.11
N VAL A 56 -3.18 16.52 9.06
CA VAL A 56 -3.60 17.69 8.27
C VAL A 56 -4.16 18.77 9.18
N GLY A 57 -4.07 20.02 8.76
CA GLY A 57 -4.62 21.16 9.50
C GLY A 57 -6.14 21.26 9.45
N LYS A 58 -6.74 20.70 8.39
CA LYS A 58 -8.19 20.55 8.22
C LYS A 58 -8.49 19.29 7.44
N GLN A 59 -9.48 18.55 7.87
CA GLN A 59 -9.96 17.38 7.16
C GLN A 59 -10.63 17.74 5.82
N PRO A 60 -10.60 16.87 4.81
CA PRO A 60 -11.10 17.14 3.46
C PRO A 60 -12.63 17.01 3.37
N VAL A 61 -13.34 17.69 4.24
CA VAL A 61 -14.81 17.65 4.38
C VAL A 61 -15.45 18.87 3.74
N GLY A 62 -16.62 18.70 3.13
CA GLY A 62 -17.41 19.79 2.57
C GLY A 62 -16.70 20.53 1.45
N GLU A 63 -16.42 21.82 1.61
CA GLU A 63 -15.74 22.66 0.60
C GLU A 63 -14.28 22.23 0.34
N LEU A 64 -13.68 21.47 1.25
CA LEU A 64 -12.33 20.93 1.09
C LEU A 64 -12.32 19.55 0.42
N ARG A 65 -13.48 18.97 0.16
CA ARG A 65 -13.59 17.76 -0.66
C ARG A 65 -12.90 17.99 -2.00
N TRP A 66 -12.04 17.07 -2.40
CA TRP A 66 -11.19 17.14 -3.61
C TRP A 66 -10.19 18.31 -3.67
N LYS A 67 -9.85 18.92 -2.54
CA LYS A 67 -8.73 19.85 -2.43
C LYS A 67 -7.48 19.16 -1.88
N ALA A 68 -6.31 19.72 -2.19
CA ALA A 68 -5.04 19.26 -1.64
C ALA A 68 -5.04 19.33 -0.11
N PRO A 69 -4.37 18.38 0.59
CA PRO A 69 -4.31 18.37 2.05
C PRO A 69 -3.58 19.61 2.59
N VAL A 70 -4.13 20.21 3.65
CA VAL A 70 -3.63 21.45 4.24
C VAL A 70 -2.60 21.14 5.32
N ASP A 71 -1.55 21.95 5.43
CA ASP A 71 -0.55 21.81 6.49
C ASP A 71 -1.16 21.96 7.88
N VAL A 72 -0.63 21.20 8.84
CA VAL A 72 -0.95 21.40 10.27
C VAL A 72 -0.51 22.79 10.71
N VAL A 73 -1.24 23.35 11.68
CA VAL A 73 -0.89 24.63 12.31
C VAL A 73 -0.49 24.41 13.76
N PRO A 74 0.44 25.21 14.31
CA PRO A 74 0.81 25.12 15.71
C PRO A 74 -0.40 25.20 16.64
N ASN A 75 -0.47 24.28 17.61
CA ASN A 75 -1.53 24.18 18.59
C ASN A 75 -0.95 23.65 19.91
N ASP A 76 -1.36 24.27 21.04
CA ASP A 76 -0.91 23.86 22.38
C ASP A 76 -1.97 23.02 23.12
N GLY A 77 -3.05 22.62 22.47
CA GLY A 77 -4.08 21.73 23.03
C GLY A 77 -3.52 20.34 23.36
N VAL A 78 -4.17 19.66 24.29
CA VAL A 78 -3.88 18.28 24.64
C VAL A 78 -5.04 17.41 24.19
N TYR A 79 -4.73 16.27 23.56
CA TYR A 79 -5.72 15.40 22.92
C TYR A 79 -5.45 13.94 23.27
N GLU A 80 -6.52 13.18 23.44
CA GLU A 80 -6.44 11.72 23.44
C GLU A 80 -5.92 11.24 22.06
N ALA A 81 -5.11 10.19 22.10
CA ALA A 81 -4.72 9.39 20.94
C ALA A 81 -4.97 7.90 21.26
N TYR A 82 -6.19 7.60 21.69
CA TYR A 82 -6.59 6.33 22.27
C TYR A 82 -7.28 5.40 21.28
N TYR A 83 -7.99 5.97 20.31
CA TYR A 83 -8.91 5.27 19.44
C TYR A 83 -8.53 5.47 17.97
N ASN A 84 -8.67 4.41 17.17
CA ASN A 84 -8.50 4.53 15.73
C ASN A 84 -9.48 5.56 15.16
N ALA A 85 -9.02 6.31 14.16
CA ALA A 85 -9.88 7.19 13.40
C ALA A 85 -10.71 6.40 12.38
N LYS A 86 -11.68 7.06 11.78
CA LYS A 86 -12.47 6.54 10.67
C LYS A 86 -11.59 6.28 9.45
N SER A 87 -11.94 5.30 8.65
CA SER A 87 -11.30 5.05 7.36
C SER A 87 -11.86 5.98 6.29
N ALA A 88 -11.11 6.18 5.21
CA ALA A 88 -11.60 6.89 4.04
C ALA A 88 -12.79 6.16 3.41
N PHE A 89 -13.68 6.91 2.74
CA PHE A 89 -14.67 6.31 1.87
C PHE A 89 -13.98 5.48 0.79
N GLY A 90 -14.35 4.22 0.69
CA GLY A 90 -13.79 3.26 -0.25
C GLY A 90 -14.83 2.23 -0.67
N ASN A 91 -14.54 1.50 -1.74
CA ASN A 91 -15.43 0.47 -2.26
C ASN A 91 -15.52 -0.71 -1.29
N PRO A 92 -16.70 -1.07 -0.78
CA PRO A 92 -16.87 -2.17 0.17
C PRO A 92 -16.71 -3.57 -0.46
N GLY A 93 -16.51 -3.68 -1.78
CA GLY A 93 -16.59 -4.94 -2.50
C GLY A 93 -15.32 -5.79 -2.51
N PHE A 94 -14.16 -5.28 -2.06
CA PHE A 94 -12.90 -5.94 -2.29
C PHE A 94 -12.33 -6.75 -1.13
N GLU A 95 -12.72 -6.48 0.13
CA GLU A 95 -12.13 -7.15 1.30
C GLU A 95 -13.01 -7.09 2.55
N VAL A 96 -12.58 -7.82 3.58
CA VAL A 96 -13.07 -7.73 4.96
C VAL A 96 -13.11 -6.27 5.46
N GLY A 97 -12.29 -5.39 4.88
CA GLY A 97 -12.27 -3.95 5.09
C GLY A 97 -13.57 -3.19 4.75
N SER A 98 -14.50 -3.81 4.07
CA SER A 98 -15.84 -3.25 3.79
C SER A 98 -16.66 -2.96 5.04
N ILE A 99 -16.23 -3.46 6.18
CA ILE A 99 -16.86 -3.26 7.48
C ILE A 99 -16.30 -2.09 8.28
N TYR A 100 -15.35 -1.31 7.77
CA TYR A 100 -14.81 -0.17 8.51
C TYR A 100 -15.79 1.00 8.54
N TYR A 101 -15.80 1.70 9.67
CA TYR A 101 -16.51 2.96 9.76
C TYR A 101 -15.80 4.01 8.89
N GLN A 102 -16.47 4.42 7.81
CA GLN A 102 -15.91 5.28 6.77
C GLN A 102 -16.47 6.70 6.85
N ASP A 103 -15.62 7.69 6.57
CA ASP A 103 -15.99 9.11 6.55
C ASP A 103 -15.02 9.89 5.64
N GLU A 104 -15.38 11.13 5.28
CA GLU A 104 -14.47 12.08 4.65
C GLU A 104 -13.42 12.61 5.64
N ASP A 105 -13.75 12.64 6.93
CA ASP A 105 -12.86 12.94 8.04
C ASP A 105 -11.99 11.72 8.34
N CYS A 106 -10.94 11.49 7.53
CA CYS A 106 -10.18 10.24 7.51
C CYS A 106 -8.64 10.39 7.49
N LEU A 107 -8.11 11.62 7.44
CA LEU A 107 -6.67 11.83 7.29
C LEU A 107 -5.94 11.81 8.64
N TYR A 108 -5.70 10.59 9.13
CA TYR A 108 -5.11 10.29 10.43
C TYR A 108 -4.00 9.25 10.30
N LEU A 109 -3.17 9.19 11.34
CA LEU A 109 -2.13 8.17 11.46
C LEU A 109 -2.10 7.59 12.88
N ASN A 110 -1.46 6.41 13.00
CA ASN A 110 -1.15 5.80 14.29
C ASN A 110 0.36 5.67 14.45
N VAL A 111 0.86 5.74 15.69
CA VAL A 111 2.26 5.54 16.03
C VAL A 111 2.39 4.45 17.08
N PHE A 112 3.30 3.50 16.84
CA PHE A 112 3.62 2.39 17.74
C PHE A 112 5.08 2.47 18.13
N GLN A 113 5.35 2.55 19.42
CA GLN A 113 6.72 2.64 19.95
C GLN A 113 6.91 1.74 21.17
N SER A 114 8.10 1.17 21.30
CA SER A 114 8.52 0.51 22.53
C SER A 114 9.02 1.55 23.54
N ASP A 115 8.72 1.31 24.82
CA ASP A 115 9.20 2.12 25.95
C ASP A 115 10.70 1.92 26.21
N GLU A 116 11.38 1.01 25.51
CA GLU A 116 12.82 0.86 25.63
C GLU A 116 13.54 2.16 25.26
N ALA A 117 14.32 2.68 26.22
CA ALA A 117 14.99 3.96 26.07
C ALA A 117 16.04 3.90 24.95
N SER A 118 15.66 4.33 23.78
CA SER A 118 16.53 4.57 22.63
C SER A 118 16.05 5.81 21.91
N THR A 119 16.95 6.68 21.55
CA THR A 119 16.67 7.82 20.69
C THR A 119 17.14 7.50 19.27
N LYS A 120 16.50 8.11 18.28
CA LYS A 120 16.83 7.91 16.85
C LYS A 120 16.62 6.46 16.37
N LYS A 121 15.50 5.87 16.78
CA LYS A 121 15.06 4.58 16.23
C LYS A 121 14.71 4.74 14.75
N PRO A 122 15.11 3.82 13.86
CA PRO A 122 14.57 3.78 12.51
C PRO A 122 13.05 3.81 12.52
N VAL A 123 12.47 4.53 11.56
CA VAL A 123 11.02 4.68 11.43
C VAL A 123 10.55 3.89 10.21
N MET A 124 9.53 3.07 10.39
CA MET A 124 8.87 2.35 9.31
C MET A 124 7.44 2.88 9.15
N VAL A 125 7.10 3.40 7.97
CA VAL A 125 5.78 4.00 7.71
C VAL A 125 4.99 3.08 6.77
N TRP A 126 3.95 2.47 7.30
CA TRP A 126 3.06 1.59 6.56
C TRP A 126 2.04 2.37 5.75
N ILE A 127 1.93 2.02 4.47
CA ILE A 127 0.92 2.48 3.53
C ILE A 127 0.10 1.26 3.11
N HIS A 128 -1.17 1.21 3.53
CA HIS A 128 -2.02 0.04 3.28
C HIS A 128 -2.38 -0.14 1.81
N GLY A 129 -2.67 -1.38 1.42
CA GLY A 129 -3.18 -1.75 0.12
C GLY A 129 -4.69 -1.56 -0.02
N GLY A 130 -5.32 -2.40 -0.87
CA GLY A 130 -6.76 -2.36 -1.15
C GLY A 130 -7.09 -1.66 -2.46
N ALA A 131 -6.25 -1.82 -3.49
CA ALA A 131 -6.47 -1.34 -4.87
C ALA A 131 -6.72 0.17 -5.01
N PHE A 132 -6.29 0.99 -4.04
CA PHE A 132 -6.65 2.40 -3.88
C PHE A 132 -8.15 2.65 -3.66
N GLU A 133 -8.93 1.61 -3.48
CA GLU A 133 -10.39 1.66 -3.36
C GLU A 133 -10.91 1.25 -1.98
N SER A 134 -10.11 0.56 -1.17
CA SER A 134 -10.48 0.08 0.16
C SER A 134 -9.32 0.10 1.15
N GLY A 135 -9.56 -0.34 2.38
CA GLY A 135 -8.55 -0.44 3.43
C GLY A 135 -8.54 0.72 4.43
N GLY A 136 -7.67 0.64 5.41
CA GLY A 136 -7.51 1.66 6.45
C GLY A 136 -6.58 1.20 7.58
N THR A 137 -6.12 2.16 8.39
CA THR A 137 -5.22 1.92 9.52
C THR A 137 -5.86 1.16 10.68
N ILE A 138 -7.15 0.92 10.60
CA ILE A 138 -7.93 0.20 11.58
C ILE A 138 -7.93 -1.30 11.37
N ASP A 139 -7.52 -1.77 10.20
CA ASP A 139 -7.43 -3.19 9.92
C ASP A 139 -6.61 -3.88 11.02
N PRO A 140 -7.15 -4.91 11.69
CA PRO A 140 -6.42 -5.66 12.71
C PRO A 140 -5.09 -6.24 12.22
N MET A 141 -4.96 -6.54 10.92
CA MET A 141 -3.71 -6.98 10.30
C MET A 141 -2.61 -5.93 10.48
N PHE A 142 -2.95 -4.64 10.49
CA PHE A 142 -1.99 -3.54 10.61
C PHE A 142 -1.81 -3.03 12.04
N ASP A 143 -2.26 -3.80 13.05
CA ASP A 143 -1.90 -3.53 14.45
C ASP A 143 -0.45 -3.95 14.70
N CYS A 144 0.43 -2.96 14.82
CA CYS A 144 1.87 -3.19 14.90
C CYS A 144 2.40 -3.51 16.31
N ILE A 145 1.52 -3.79 17.28
CA ILE A 145 1.96 -4.10 18.67
C ILE A 145 2.91 -5.30 18.68
N ASN A 146 2.53 -6.41 18.02
CA ASN A 146 3.36 -7.62 17.98
C ASN A 146 4.68 -7.39 17.22
N PHE A 147 4.65 -6.61 16.14
CA PHE A 147 5.84 -6.26 15.37
C PHE A 147 6.84 -5.45 16.22
N VAL A 148 6.37 -4.38 16.88
CA VAL A 148 7.23 -3.52 17.72
C VAL A 148 7.68 -4.26 18.97
N LYS A 149 6.87 -5.15 19.54
CA LYS A 149 7.26 -6.00 20.67
C LYS A 149 8.46 -6.91 20.34
N GLU A 150 8.47 -7.48 19.13
CA GLU A 150 9.60 -8.30 18.64
C GLU A 150 10.80 -7.43 18.22
N ASN A 151 10.57 -6.20 17.78
CA ASN A 151 11.58 -5.28 17.29
C ASN A 151 11.51 -3.92 18.02
N PRO A 152 11.93 -3.88 19.32
CA PRO A 152 11.73 -2.70 20.17
C PRO A 152 12.57 -1.49 19.78
N ASP A 153 13.51 -1.68 18.88
CA ASP A 153 14.44 -0.67 18.37
C ASP A 153 13.95 0.00 17.07
N VAL A 154 12.68 -0.15 16.70
CA VAL A 154 12.04 0.61 15.61
C VAL A 154 10.79 1.34 16.12
N VAL A 155 10.39 2.39 15.39
CA VAL A 155 9.08 3.04 15.53
C VAL A 155 8.29 2.72 14.26
N VAL A 156 7.03 2.29 14.41
CA VAL A 156 6.15 2.03 13.27
C VAL A 156 5.03 3.05 13.25
N VAL A 157 4.73 3.56 12.06
CA VAL A 157 3.62 4.48 11.79
C VAL A 157 2.72 3.85 10.74
N THR A 158 1.40 3.87 10.93
CA THR A 158 0.43 3.51 9.89
C THR A 158 -0.33 4.74 9.47
N ILE A 159 -0.51 4.96 8.16
CA ILE A 159 -1.17 6.17 7.63
C ILE A 159 -2.43 5.82 6.84
N ALA A 160 -3.50 6.58 7.04
CA ALA A 160 -4.67 6.58 6.19
C ALA A 160 -4.53 7.65 5.10
N TYR A 161 -5.20 7.47 3.98
CA TYR A 161 -5.22 8.40 2.85
C TYR A 161 -6.56 8.28 2.09
N ARG A 162 -6.94 9.29 1.32
CA ARG A 162 -8.18 9.26 0.54
C ARG A 162 -8.13 8.20 -0.54
N LEU A 163 -9.25 7.50 -0.71
CA LEU A 163 -9.42 6.35 -1.59
C LEU A 163 -10.49 6.64 -2.64
N ALA A 164 -10.57 5.78 -3.65
CA ALA A 164 -11.63 5.77 -4.66
C ALA A 164 -11.91 7.17 -5.23
N PHE A 165 -13.17 7.53 -5.39
CA PHE A 165 -13.56 8.84 -5.91
C PHE A 165 -13.15 10.02 -5.03
N MET A 166 -12.85 9.80 -3.75
CA MET A 166 -12.37 10.88 -2.88
C MET A 166 -10.89 11.20 -3.11
N GLY A 167 -10.10 10.21 -3.51
CA GLY A 167 -8.65 10.32 -3.69
C GLY A 167 -8.16 10.49 -5.11
N PHE A 168 -8.95 10.03 -6.12
CA PHE A 168 -8.43 9.83 -7.47
C PHE A 168 -9.41 10.22 -8.58
N LEU A 169 -10.22 11.25 -8.39
CA LEU A 169 -11.21 11.71 -9.37
C LEU A 169 -10.67 12.86 -10.23
N HIS A 170 -10.66 12.72 -11.57
CA HIS A 170 -10.21 13.76 -12.50
C HIS A 170 -11.29 14.83 -12.70
N LEU A 171 -11.21 15.95 -11.99
CA LEU A 171 -12.22 17.01 -12.02
C LEU A 171 -11.86 18.22 -12.89
N SER A 172 -10.57 18.41 -13.20
CA SER A 172 -10.10 19.64 -13.86
C SER A 172 -10.68 19.89 -15.26
N HIS A 173 -11.21 18.84 -15.94
CA HIS A 173 -11.82 18.96 -17.27
C HIS A 173 -13.27 19.50 -17.23
N LEU A 174 -13.91 19.51 -16.05
CA LEU A 174 -15.26 20.03 -15.89
C LEU A 174 -15.28 21.56 -15.99
N SER A 175 -16.41 22.14 -16.40
CA SER A 175 -16.56 23.58 -16.65
C SER A 175 -16.19 24.48 -15.47
N ASP A 176 -16.35 24.00 -14.24
CA ASP A 176 -15.99 24.65 -12.98
C ASP A 176 -14.80 23.96 -12.27
N GLY A 177 -14.11 23.07 -12.96
CA GLY A 177 -13.02 22.22 -12.41
C GLY A 177 -11.66 22.87 -12.29
N LYS A 178 -11.47 24.12 -12.73
CA LYS A 178 -10.16 24.82 -12.80
C LYS A 178 -9.37 24.84 -11.49
N ASP A 179 -10.03 24.79 -10.34
CA ASP A 179 -9.43 24.84 -9.01
C ASP A 179 -9.22 23.43 -8.40
N TYR A 180 -9.37 22.36 -9.22
CA TYR A 180 -9.26 20.95 -8.84
C TYR A 180 -8.21 20.20 -9.66
N THR A 181 -7.10 20.88 -9.99
CA THR A 181 -6.04 20.38 -10.89
C THR A 181 -5.23 19.22 -10.33
N ASP A 182 -5.39 18.87 -9.06
CA ASP A 182 -4.65 17.81 -8.36
C ASP A 182 -5.60 16.67 -7.92
N SER A 183 -6.90 16.79 -8.22
CA SER A 183 -7.95 15.91 -7.71
C SER A 183 -7.77 14.43 -8.09
N GLN A 184 -7.07 14.16 -9.19
CA GLN A 184 -6.77 12.82 -9.70
C GLN A 184 -5.66 12.09 -8.92
N ASN A 185 -4.94 12.77 -8.01
CA ASN A 185 -3.80 12.21 -7.28
C ASN A 185 -3.79 12.60 -5.78
N LEU A 186 -4.96 12.94 -5.22
CA LEU A 186 -5.04 13.41 -3.83
C LEU A 186 -4.63 12.35 -2.82
N GLY A 187 -4.94 11.08 -3.06
CA GLY A 187 -4.49 10.01 -2.17
C GLY A 187 -2.97 9.96 -2.03
N LEU A 188 -2.21 10.17 -3.12
CA LEU A 188 -0.76 10.26 -3.05
C LEU A 188 -0.30 11.55 -2.34
N LEU A 189 -0.97 12.68 -2.56
CA LEU A 189 -0.66 13.93 -1.88
C LEU A 189 -0.95 13.87 -0.37
N ASP A 190 -1.96 13.10 0.04
CA ASP A 190 -2.24 12.81 1.45
C ASP A 190 -1.09 12.02 2.08
N GLN A 191 -0.56 11.01 1.37
CA GLN A 191 0.60 10.23 1.81
C GLN A 191 1.85 11.12 1.95
N VAL A 192 2.12 12.00 0.98
CA VAL A 192 3.22 12.99 1.10
C VAL A 192 3.01 13.89 2.31
N LYS A 193 1.77 14.31 2.59
CA LYS A 193 1.43 15.14 3.76
C LYS A 193 1.66 14.39 5.08
N ALA A 194 1.28 13.11 5.15
CA ALA A 194 1.54 12.27 6.31
C ALA A 194 3.05 12.08 6.54
N LEU A 195 3.83 11.86 5.49
CA LEU A 195 5.29 11.74 5.57
C LEU A 195 5.95 13.05 6.02
N LYS A 196 5.44 14.20 5.57
CA LYS A 196 5.86 15.50 6.09
C LYS A 196 5.61 15.61 7.60
N TRP A 197 4.41 15.23 8.07
CA TRP A 197 4.07 15.23 9.49
C TRP A 197 5.01 14.31 10.29
N VAL A 198 5.28 13.11 9.77
CA VAL A 198 6.24 12.16 10.38
C VAL A 198 7.60 12.82 10.51
N HIS A 199 8.14 13.38 9.45
CA HIS A 199 9.45 14.05 9.47
C HIS A 199 9.52 15.17 10.51
N GLU A 200 8.46 15.96 10.67
CA GLU A 200 8.41 17.09 11.59
C GLU A 200 8.18 16.71 13.06
N ASN A 201 7.62 15.52 13.37
CA ASN A 201 7.14 15.19 14.71
C ASN A 201 7.69 13.88 15.29
N ILE A 202 8.19 12.94 14.48
CA ILE A 202 8.49 11.56 14.91
C ILE A 202 9.62 11.47 15.94
N ALA A 203 10.48 12.50 16.01
CA ALA A 203 11.53 12.60 17.02
C ALA A 203 10.97 12.62 18.45
N GLY A 204 9.78 13.19 18.65
CA GLY A 204 9.07 13.16 19.93
C GLY A 204 8.66 11.75 20.36
N PHE A 205 8.51 10.83 19.41
CA PHE A 205 8.20 9.41 19.65
C PHE A 205 9.47 8.53 19.64
N GLY A 206 10.65 9.13 19.74
CA GLY A 206 11.93 8.41 19.74
C GLY A 206 12.42 7.96 18.37
N GLY A 207 11.71 8.30 17.28
CA GLY A 207 12.09 7.98 15.90
C GLY A 207 13.15 8.94 15.33
N ASP A 208 13.89 8.48 14.32
CA ASP A 208 14.84 9.27 13.56
C ASP A 208 14.17 9.78 12.26
N PRO A 209 13.86 11.09 12.15
CA PRO A 209 13.26 11.65 10.93
C PRO A 209 14.17 11.53 9.70
N ASP A 210 15.47 11.34 9.90
CA ASP A 210 16.45 11.14 8.85
C ASP A 210 16.64 9.67 8.46
N ASN A 211 15.95 8.73 9.11
CA ASN A 211 16.02 7.30 8.83
C ASN A 211 14.63 6.67 8.72
N VAL A 212 13.86 7.17 7.74
CA VAL A 212 12.50 6.72 7.44
C VAL A 212 12.51 5.75 6.26
N THR A 213 11.85 4.62 6.43
CA THR A 213 11.54 3.62 5.39
C THR A 213 10.02 3.56 5.23
N ILE A 214 9.52 3.84 4.04
CA ILE A 214 8.11 3.59 3.70
C ILE A 214 7.95 2.13 3.28
N PHE A 215 6.87 1.48 3.66
CA PHE A 215 6.59 0.11 3.23
C PHE A 215 5.10 -0.10 3.01
N GLY A 216 4.76 -1.00 2.11
CA GLY A 216 3.37 -1.25 1.76
C GLY A 216 3.22 -2.45 0.85
N GLU A 217 2.02 -2.96 0.80
CA GLU A 217 1.62 -4.11 -0.02
C GLU A 217 0.58 -3.66 -1.05
N SER A 218 0.56 -4.32 -2.24
CA SER A 218 -0.44 -4.04 -3.29
C SER A 218 -0.46 -2.56 -3.71
N ALA A 219 -1.60 -1.87 -3.60
CA ALA A 219 -1.71 -0.42 -3.83
C ALA A 219 -0.80 0.40 -2.90
N GLY A 220 -0.51 -0.09 -1.69
CA GLY A 220 0.48 0.50 -0.79
C GLY A 220 1.90 0.37 -1.32
N ALA A 221 2.26 -0.76 -1.92
CA ALA A 221 3.53 -0.95 -2.61
C ALA A 221 3.64 -0.08 -3.86
N ALA A 222 2.56 0.01 -4.64
CA ALA A 222 2.47 0.94 -5.76
C ALA A 222 2.68 2.38 -5.28
N SER A 223 2.04 2.78 -4.18
CA SER A 223 2.28 4.08 -3.53
C SER A 223 3.75 4.27 -3.18
N CYS A 224 4.38 3.28 -2.51
CA CYS A 224 5.80 3.35 -2.15
C CYS A 224 6.71 3.57 -3.37
N THR A 225 6.38 2.96 -4.51
CA THR A 225 7.16 3.14 -5.75
C THR A 225 6.80 4.42 -6.53
N LEU A 226 5.59 4.96 -6.37
CA LEU A 226 5.15 6.21 -7.01
C LEU A 226 5.61 7.46 -6.25
N LEU A 227 5.66 7.41 -4.92
CA LEU A 227 6.06 8.54 -4.08
C LEU A 227 7.43 9.14 -4.46
N PRO A 228 8.48 8.35 -4.79
CA PRO A 228 9.75 8.91 -5.27
C PRO A 228 9.65 9.78 -6.52
N LEU A 229 8.60 9.61 -7.32
CA LEU A 229 8.38 10.37 -8.56
C LEU A 229 7.71 11.72 -8.32
N ILE A 230 7.19 11.95 -7.10
CA ILE A 230 6.54 13.21 -6.72
C ILE A 230 7.58 14.20 -6.26
N LYS A 231 7.60 15.38 -6.88
CA LYS A 231 8.58 16.43 -6.57
C LYS A 231 8.58 16.79 -5.09
N GLY A 232 9.74 16.69 -4.45
CA GLY A 232 9.95 17.09 -3.06
C GLY A 232 9.60 16.02 -2.01
N SER A 233 9.12 14.83 -2.41
CA SER A 233 8.82 13.73 -1.48
C SER A 233 10.08 13.10 -0.87
N HIS A 234 11.18 13.07 -1.62
CA HIS A 234 12.45 12.43 -1.23
C HIS A 234 13.04 12.91 0.11
N GLN A 235 12.70 14.12 0.53
CA GLN A 235 13.21 14.67 1.78
C GLN A 235 12.63 13.97 3.02
N TYR A 236 11.57 13.17 2.87
CA TYR A 236 10.84 12.58 3.98
C TYR A 236 11.13 11.09 4.21
N PHE A 237 11.84 10.44 3.29
CA PHE A 237 12.22 9.03 3.44
C PHE A 237 13.49 8.71 2.65
N LYS A 238 14.21 7.67 3.07
CA LYS A 238 15.45 7.20 2.44
C LYS A 238 15.31 5.86 1.75
N ARG A 239 14.29 5.07 2.13
CA ARG A 239 14.11 3.69 1.67
C ARG A 239 12.65 3.39 1.42
N LEU A 240 12.42 2.39 0.60
CA LEU A 240 11.10 1.81 0.43
C LEU A 240 11.16 0.28 0.37
N ILE A 241 10.09 -0.36 0.90
CA ILE A 241 9.79 -1.77 0.69
C ILE A 241 8.45 -1.83 -0.02
N ALA A 242 8.41 -2.50 -1.19
CA ALA A 242 7.21 -2.64 -1.98
C ALA A 242 6.87 -4.12 -2.17
N GLU A 243 5.77 -4.55 -1.58
CA GLU A 243 5.31 -5.92 -1.54
C GLU A 243 4.16 -6.09 -2.54
N SER A 244 4.38 -6.82 -3.64
CA SER A 244 3.35 -7.12 -4.64
C SER A 244 2.66 -5.90 -5.26
N GLY A 245 3.44 -4.87 -5.63
CA GLY A 245 2.92 -3.67 -6.28
C GLY A 245 4.03 -2.79 -6.85
N SER A 246 3.73 -2.06 -7.93
CA SER A 246 4.71 -1.25 -8.63
C SER A 246 4.07 -0.05 -9.34
N VAL A 247 4.89 0.79 -9.94
CA VAL A 247 4.53 2.03 -10.67
C VAL A 247 3.57 1.82 -11.85
N ASN A 248 3.28 0.58 -12.24
CA ASN A 248 2.31 0.25 -13.29
C ASN A 248 0.85 0.40 -12.83
N GLN A 249 0.59 0.45 -11.52
CA GLN A 249 -0.75 0.60 -10.96
C GLN A 249 -1.21 2.06 -11.07
N THR A 250 -1.34 2.53 -12.30
CA THR A 250 -1.70 3.90 -12.65
C THR A 250 -2.52 3.91 -13.94
N ARG A 251 -3.28 4.98 -14.15
CA ARG A 251 -4.05 5.20 -15.38
C ARG A 251 -3.56 6.41 -16.16
N SER A 252 -4.03 6.54 -17.41
CA SER A 252 -3.86 7.76 -18.21
C SER A 252 -4.89 8.84 -17.84
N PRO A 253 -4.67 10.12 -18.22
CA PRO A 253 -5.66 11.18 -18.06
C PRO A 253 -6.97 10.90 -18.80
N GLU A 254 -6.92 10.27 -19.96
CA GLU A 254 -8.10 9.90 -20.76
C GLU A 254 -8.97 8.88 -20.01
N GLU A 255 -8.36 7.86 -19.40
CA GLU A 255 -9.06 6.88 -18.56
C GLU A 255 -9.67 7.57 -17.32
N GLY A 256 -8.96 8.51 -16.70
CA GLY A 256 -9.45 9.30 -15.58
C GLY A 256 -10.66 10.16 -15.92
N ILE A 257 -10.63 10.86 -17.05
CA ILE A 257 -11.74 11.67 -17.56
C ILE A 257 -12.95 10.76 -17.88
N ALA A 258 -12.72 9.64 -18.55
CA ALA A 258 -13.79 8.70 -18.89
C ALA A 258 -14.49 8.16 -17.63
N CYS A 259 -13.71 7.85 -16.60
CA CYS A 259 -14.22 7.42 -15.30
C CYS A 259 -15.06 8.50 -14.62
N THR A 260 -14.57 9.73 -14.58
CA THR A 260 -15.31 10.87 -14.01
C THR A 260 -16.64 11.08 -14.75
N ASN A 261 -16.63 11.02 -16.09
CA ASN A 261 -17.85 11.20 -16.88
C ASN A 261 -18.91 10.12 -16.58
N LYS A 262 -18.49 8.86 -16.39
CA LYS A 262 -19.42 7.78 -15.97
C LYS A 262 -20.03 8.06 -14.60
N LEU A 263 -19.22 8.52 -13.63
CA LEU A 263 -19.72 8.91 -12.30
C LEU A 263 -20.73 10.04 -12.39
N MET A 264 -20.41 11.09 -13.17
CA MET A 264 -21.29 12.24 -13.39
C MET A 264 -22.63 11.82 -13.99
N GLU A 265 -22.63 10.90 -14.95
CA GLU A 265 -23.84 10.35 -15.59
C GLU A 265 -24.71 9.60 -14.56
N VAL A 266 -24.14 8.69 -13.79
CA VAL A 266 -24.86 7.90 -12.77
C VAL A 266 -25.48 8.79 -11.70
N LEU A 267 -24.76 9.83 -11.28
CA LEU A 267 -25.22 10.77 -10.24
C LEU A 267 -26.13 11.89 -10.80
N GLY A 268 -26.26 12.02 -12.12
CA GLY A 268 -26.99 13.12 -12.74
C GLY A 268 -26.35 14.49 -12.53
N CYS A 269 -25.04 14.53 -12.23
CA CYS A 269 -24.26 15.75 -11.99
C CYS A 269 -23.66 16.27 -13.31
N LYS A 270 -23.41 17.58 -13.39
CA LYS A 270 -22.77 18.22 -14.56
C LYS A 270 -21.56 19.06 -14.21
N THR A 271 -21.43 19.44 -12.95
CA THR A 271 -20.42 20.35 -12.45
C THR A 271 -19.79 19.81 -11.14
N VAL A 272 -18.62 20.32 -10.76
CA VAL A 272 -18.05 20.04 -9.44
C VAL A 272 -18.97 20.53 -8.33
N ALA A 273 -19.62 21.69 -8.53
CA ALA A 273 -20.57 22.23 -7.57
C ALA A 273 -21.79 21.29 -7.34
N ASP A 274 -22.19 20.49 -8.34
CA ASP A 274 -23.22 19.47 -8.16
C ASP A 274 -22.68 18.28 -7.36
N LEU A 275 -21.47 17.81 -7.67
CA LEU A 275 -20.81 16.71 -6.95
C LEU A 275 -20.58 17.05 -5.46
N LEU A 276 -20.24 18.29 -5.13
CA LEU A 276 -20.05 18.73 -3.73
C LEU A 276 -21.32 18.62 -2.89
N LYS A 277 -22.50 18.59 -3.51
CA LYS A 277 -23.79 18.41 -2.82
C LYS A 277 -24.17 16.94 -2.63
N VAL A 278 -23.46 16.02 -3.30
CA VAL A 278 -23.73 14.59 -3.18
C VAL A 278 -23.20 14.08 -1.85
N ASP A 279 -24.05 13.37 -1.13
CA ASP A 279 -23.64 12.68 0.10
C ASP A 279 -22.55 11.63 -0.15
N GLY A 280 -21.60 11.49 0.77
CA GLY A 280 -20.47 10.57 0.61
C GLY A 280 -20.90 9.11 0.44
N ASN A 281 -21.99 8.66 1.10
CA ASN A 281 -22.49 7.30 0.92
C ASN A 281 -23.07 7.09 -0.47
N LYS A 282 -23.68 8.10 -1.09
CA LYS A 282 -24.16 8.00 -2.47
C LYS A 282 -23.00 7.93 -3.48
N LEU A 283 -21.89 8.63 -3.21
CA LEU A 283 -20.67 8.49 -3.98
C LEU A 283 -20.12 7.06 -3.88
N LEU A 284 -20.14 6.47 -2.68
CA LEU A 284 -19.72 5.12 -2.43
C LEU A 284 -20.61 4.09 -3.17
N GLU A 285 -21.94 4.25 -3.10
CA GLU A 285 -22.89 3.41 -3.84
C GLU A 285 -22.65 3.49 -5.34
N ALA A 286 -22.42 4.69 -5.88
CA ALA A 286 -22.10 4.87 -7.30
C ALA A 286 -20.76 4.21 -7.68
N SER A 287 -19.75 4.25 -6.81
CA SER A 287 -18.47 3.57 -6.98
C SER A 287 -18.64 2.06 -7.13
N SER A 288 -19.44 1.45 -6.26
CA SER A 288 -19.66 0.00 -6.26
C SER A 288 -20.34 -0.54 -7.53
N VAL A 289 -21.11 0.31 -8.21
CA VAL A 289 -21.84 -0.06 -9.46
C VAL A 289 -20.99 0.11 -10.72
N LEU A 290 -20.02 1.02 -10.69
CA LEU A 290 -19.32 1.43 -11.91
C LEU A 290 -18.17 0.51 -12.32
N PHE A 291 -17.67 -0.35 -11.43
CA PHE A 291 -16.50 -1.24 -11.67
C PHE A 291 -15.32 -0.54 -12.37
N VAL A 292 -15.08 0.74 -12.06
CA VAL A 292 -14.01 1.53 -12.65
C VAL A 292 -12.90 1.74 -11.62
N HIS A 293 -11.66 1.43 -11.97
CA HIS A 293 -10.53 1.58 -11.06
C HIS A 293 -10.20 3.04 -10.82
N GLN A 294 -10.21 3.39 -9.55
CA GLN A 294 -9.79 4.70 -9.05
C GLN A 294 -8.35 4.61 -8.57
N VAL A 295 -7.42 4.70 -9.52
CA VAL A 295 -5.97 4.62 -9.27
C VAL A 295 -5.29 5.94 -9.60
N PRO A 296 -4.06 6.19 -9.13
CA PRO A 296 -3.28 7.39 -9.45
C PRO A 296 -3.15 7.60 -10.97
N GLU A 297 -3.09 8.86 -11.37
CA GLU A 297 -3.04 9.26 -12.78
C GLU A 297 -1.67 9.81 -13.17
N ARG A 298 -1.13 9.33 -14.28
CA ARG A 298 0.11 9.80 -14.90
C ARG A 298 -0.14 11.12 -15.66
N ASP A 299 -0.42 12.17 -14.89
CA ASP A 299 -0.90 13.47 -15.36
C ASP A 299 0.21 14.37 -15.94
N GLY A 300 1.46 13.94 -15.90
CA GLY A 300 2.61 14.73 -16.33
C GLY A 300 2.97 15.90 -15.39
N LYS A 301 2.23 16.06 -14.29
CA LYS A 301 2.42 17.15 -13.31
C LYS A 301 2.84 16.62 -11.94
N ILE A 302 2.03 15.75 -11.33
CA ILE A 302 2.31 15.09 -10.05
C ILE A 302 3.10 13.82 -10.32
N LEU A 303 2.64 13.01 -11.26
CA LEU A 303 3.33 11.82 -11.74
C LEU A 303 3.79 12.00 -13.19
N PRO A 304 4.98 11.50 -13.57
CA PRO A 304 5.43 11.50 -14.95
C PRO A 304 4.52 10.62 -15.83
N THR A 305 4.49 10.92 -17.13
CA THR A 305 3.70 10.15 -18.11
C THR A 305 4.22 8.72 -18.32
N ASP A 306 5.51 8.48 -18.14
CA ASP A 306 6.13 7.15 -18.05
C ASP A 306 6.88 7.01 -16.72
N THR A 307 6.28 6.24 -15.83
CA THR A 307 6.79 6.03 -14.48
C THR A 307 8.00 5.10 -14.44
N PHE A 308 8.10 4.13 -15.33
CA PHE A 308 9.27 3.26 -15.45
C PHE A 308 10.47 4.01 -16.05
N GLU A 309 10.25 4.80 -17.10
CA GLU A 309 11.30 5.63 -17.69
C GLU A 309 11.86 6.64 -16.68
N ALA A 310 11.02 7.17 -15.80
CA ALA A 310 11.49 8.06 -14.74
C ALA A 310 12.51 7.38 -13.81
N TYR A 311 12.29 6.10 -13.44
CA TYR A 311 13.25 5.30 -12.69
C TYR A 311 14.54 5.06 -13.48
N ALA A 312 14.44 4.68 -14.77
CA ALA A 312 15.59 4.49 -15.65
C ALA A 312 16.43 5.77 -15.78
N ASN A 313 15.80 6.94 -15.71
CA ASN A 313 16.44 8.24 -15.73
C ASN A 313 16.95 8.71 -14.34
N GLY A 314 16.89 7.84 -13.32
CA GLY A 314 17.47 8.07 -12.00
C GLY A 314 16.60 8.88 -11.05
N ALA A 315 15.28 8.95 -11.26
CA ALA A 315 14.39 9.69 -10.36
C ALA A 315 14.46 9.19 -8.90
N ALA A 316 14.75 7.92 -8.67
CA ALA A 316 14.89 7.31 -7.34
C ALA A 316 16.31 6.82 -7.01
N LYS A 317 17.33 7.26 -7.74
CA LYS A 317 18.72 6.73 -7.64
C LYS A 317 19.36 6.84 -6.25
N ASP A 318 18.92 7.84 -5.47
CA ASP A 318 19.48 8.10 -4.14
C ASP A 318 18.75 7.31 -3.03
N LEU A 319 17.76 6.48 -3.39
CA LEU A 319 17.02 5.61 -2.49
C LEU A 319 17.50 4.15 -2.59
N GLU A 320 17.51 3.44 -1.47
CA GLU A 320 17.55 1.97 -1.48
C GLU A 320 16.11 1.45 -1.60
N ILE A 321 15.87 0.53 -2.54
CA ILE A 321 14.57 -0.12 -2.69
C ILE A 321 14.66 -1.62 -2.45
N LEU A 322 13.66 -2.17 -1.77
CA LEU A 322 13.42 -3.59 -1.61
C LEU A 322 12.04 -3.87 -2.20
N VAL A 323 11.98 -4.68 -3.24
CA VAL A 323 10.74 -4.97 -3.94
C VAL A 323 10.58 -6.46 -4.16
N GLY A 324 9.35 -6.96 -4.15
CA GLY A 324 9.11 -8.38 -4.39
C GLY A 324 7.67 -8.70 -4.70
N CYS A 325 7.41 -9.96 -4.94
CA CYS A 325 6.09 -10.47 -5.31
C CYS A 325 5.91 -11.90 -4.83
N ASN A 326 4.65 -12.33 -4.80
CA ASN A 326 4.25 -13.69 -4.47
C ASN A 326 4.18 -14.55 -5.75
N LYS A 327 4.30 -15.86 -5.56
CA LYS A 327 4.39 -16.81 -6.69
C LYS A 327 3.08 -16.91 -7.49
N ASP A 328 1.93 -16.90 -6.83
CA ASP A 328 0.61 -17.16 -7.42
C ASP A 328 -0.36 -15.99 -7.16
N GLU A 329 0.07 -14.74 -7.35
CA GLU A 329 -0.59 -13.49 -6.98
C GLU A 329 -2.12 -13.49 -7.19
N MET A 330 -2.57 -13.77 -8.42
CA MET A 330 -3.99 -13.67 -8.77
C MET A 330 -4.86 -14.77 -8.18
N ASN A 331 -4.27 -15.80 -7.58
CA ASN A 331 -5.01 -16.86 -6.92
C ASN A 331 -5.83 -16.37 -5.73
N PHE A 332 -5.35 -15.33 -5.02
CA PHE A 332 -6.13 -14.62 -4.00
C PHE A 332 -7.47 -14.13 -4.55
N PHE A 333 -7.47 -13.50 -5.72
CA PHE A 333 -8.70 -12.96 -6.32
C PHE A 333 -9.64 -14.07 -6.80
N VAL A 334 -9.08 -15.19 -7.28
CA VAL A 334 -9.89 -16.40 -7.60
C VAL A 334 -10.58 -16.93 -6.35
N SER A 335 -9.84 -17.04 -5.25
CA SER A 335 -10.37 -17.52 -3.96
C SER A 335 -11.43 -16.56 -3.40
N SER A 336 -11.18 -15.26 -3.44
CA SER A 336 -12.06 -14.23 -2.88
C SER A 336 -13.36 -14.04 -3.66
N PHE A 337 -13.29 -14.02 -5.00
CA PHE A 337 -14.46 -13.76 -5.84
C PHE A 337 -15.29 -15.02 -6.12
N GLY A 338 -14.70 -16.19 -5.95
CA GLY A 338 -15.28 -17.45 -6.41
C GLY A 338 -15.38 -17.51 -7.94
N LYS A 339 -15.87 -18.63 -8.47
CA LYS A 339 -15.87 -18.89 -9.91
C LYS A 339 -16.60 -17.83 -10.73
N GLU A 340 -17.83 -17.49 -10.37
CA GLU A 340 -18.66 -16.56 -11.16
C GLU A 340 -18.10 -15.13 -11.14
N GLY A 341 -17.66 -14.68 -9.97
CA GLY A 341 -17.02 -13.36 -9.83
C GLY A 341 -15.71 -13.29 -10.59
N TRP A 342 -14.87 -14.33 -10.52
CA TRP A 342 -13.63 -14.42 -11.29
C TRP A 342 -13.89 -14.41 -12.79
N ASP A 343 -14.81 -15.23 -13.31
CA ASP A 343 -15.11 -15.31 -14.73
C ASP A 343 -15.59 -13.94 -15.27
N SER A 344 -16.42 -13.24 -14.50
CA SER A 344 -16.89 -11.89 -14.84
C SER A 344 -15.73 -10.87 -14.86
N PHE A 345 -14.92 -10.85 -13.79
CA PHE A 345 -13.78 -9.96 -13.66
C PHE A 345 -12.79 -10.13 -14.83
N ILE A 346 -12.38 -11.37 -15.12
CA ILE A 346 -11.42 -11.68 -16.18
C ILE A 346 -11.96 -11.37 -17.57
N SER A 347 -13.24 -11.67 -17.85
CA SER A 347 -13.86 -11.36 -19.15
C SER A 347 -13.80 -9.87 -19.45
N ASN A 348 -14.14 -9.03 -18.47
CA ASN A 348 -14.10 -7.58 -18.64
C ASN A 348 -12.66 -7.09 -18.89
N ARG A 349 -11.68 -7.59 -18.12
CA ARG A 349 -10.27 -7.21 -18.27
C ARG A 349 -9.66 -7.65 -19.60
N LYS A 350 -9.96 -8.86 -20.05
CA LYS A 350 -9.52 -9.33 -21.37
C LYS A 350 -10.06 -8.44 -22.49
N GLN A 351 -11.33 -8.07 -22.42
CA GLN A 351 -11.95 -7.20 -23.41
C GLN A 351 -11.32 -5.79 -23.40
N GLU A 352 -11.05 -5.23 -22.24
CA GLU A 352 -10.50 -3.88 -22.10
C GLU A 352 -9.02 -3.79 -22.52
N LYS A 353 -8.21 -4.75 -22.12
CA LYS A 353 -6.74 -4.67 -22.24
C LYS A 353 -6.17 -5.60 -23.31
N PHE A 354 -6.49 -6.89 -23.30
CA PHE A 354 -5.87 -7.85 -24.22
C PHE A 354 -6.48 -7.81 -25.63
N ALA A 355 -7.76 -7.43 -25.78
CA ALA A 355 -8.37 -7.30 -27.08
C ALA A 355 -7.72 -6.22 -27.98
N GLN A 356 -7.02 -5.27 -27.37
CA GLN A 356 -6.36 -4.16 -28.06
C GLN A 356 -4.90 -4.42 -28.42
N LEU A 357 -4.32 -5.54 -27.98
CA LEU A 357 -2.93 -5.90 -28.30
C LEU A 357 -2.72 -6.10 -29.82
N PRO A 358 -1.54 -5.78 -30.35
CA PRO A 358 -1.11 -6.19 -31.70
C PRO A 358 -1.22 -7.70 -31.91
N ALA A 359 -1.38 -8.15 -33.14
CA ALA A 359 -1.65 -9.56 -33.46
C ALA A 359 -0.49 -10.50 -33.04
N ASP A 360 0.74 -10.05 -33.21
CA ASP A 360 1.94 -10.78 -32.80
C ASP A 360 2.01 -10.93 -31.28
N GLU A 361 1.70 -9.89 -30.52
CA GLU A 361 1.67 -9.93 -29.06
C GLU A 361 0.50 -10.79 -28.53
N LYS A 362 -0.67 -10.76 -29.16
CA LYS A 362 -1.75 -11.72 -28.86
C LYS A 362 -1.30 -13.15 -29.02
N THR A 363 -0.57 -13.46 -30.09
CA THR A 363 -0.04 -14.81 -30.32
C THR A 363 0.91 -15.26 -29.21
N LEU A 364 1.75 -14.36 -28.68
CA LEU A 364 2.62 -14.65 -27.55
C LEU A 364 1.83 -14.97 -26.27
N VAL A 365 0.83 -14.15 -25.94
CA VAL A 365 -0.06 -14.35 -24.80
C VAL A 365 -0.81 -15.68 -24.91
N GLU A 366 -1.40 -15.98 -26.06
CA GLU A 366 -2.11 -17.24 -26.32
C GLU A 366 -1.19 -18.46 -26.19
N SER A 367 0.05 -18.35 -26.69
CA SER A 367 1.07 -19.38 -26.54
C SER A 367 1.43 -19.61 -25.06
N TYR A 368 1.60 -18.53 -24.29
CA TYR A 368 1.83 -18.60 -22.85
C TYR A 368 0.70 -19.34 -22.14
N MET A 369 -0.53 -18.88 -22.31
CA MET A 369 -1.72 -19.44 -21.67
C MET A 369 -1.92 -20.93 -21.99
N LYS A 370 -1.62 -21.35 -23.22
CA LYS A 370 -1.73 -22.75 -23.65
C LYS A 370 -0.77 -23.69 -22.91
N ASP A 371 0.38 -23.19 -22.50
CA ASP A 371 1.40 -23.98 -21.81
C ASP A 371 1.15 -24.06 -20.29
N VAL A 372 0.37 -23.12 -19.72
CA VAL A 372 0.01 -23.16 -18.30
C VAL A 372 -0.90 -24.36 -18.03
N LYS A 373 -0.53 -25.18 -17.07
CA LYS A 373 -1.29 -26.37 -16.63
C LYS A 373 -1.96 -26.10 -15.31
N GLY A 374 -3.08 -26.74 -15.07
CA GLY A 374 -3.85 -26.65 -13.83
C GLY A 374 -5.34 -26.55 -14.06
N ASP A 375 -6.04 -26.01 -13.09
CA ASP A 375 -7.49 -25.81 -13.13
C ASP A 375 -7.92 -24.76 -14.16
N TYR A 376 -9.21 -24.67 -14.42
CA TYR A 376 -9.81 -23.82 -15.45
C TYR A 376 -9.39 -22.34 -15.37
N PHE A 377 -9.12 -21.84 -14.17
CA PHE A 377 -8.72 -20.45 -13.93
C PHE A 377 -7.21 -20.20 -14.10
N GLN A 378 -6.41 -21.24 -14.03
CA GLN A 378 -4.95 -21.15 -13.90
C GLN A 378 -4.27 -20.39 -15.06
N PRO A 379 -4.66 -20.57 -16.34
CA PRO A 379 -4.05 -19.79 -17.43
C PRO A 379 -4.24 -18.29 -17.27
N ASP A 380 -5.45 -17.86 -16.90
CA ASP A 380 -5.76 -16.46 -16.68
C ASP A 380 -5.10 -15.92 -15.40
N SER A 381 -5.20 -16.65 -14.29
CA SER A 381 -4.54 -16.29 -13.04
C SER A 381 -3.03 -16.10 -13.24
N SER A 382 -2.37 -17.03 -13.92
CA SER A 382 -0.95 -16.95 -14.20
C SER A 382 -0.59 -15.75 -15.08
N LEU A 383 -1.36 -15.50 -16.17
CA LEU A 383 -1.13 -14.37 -17.05
C LEU A 383 -1.27 -13.02 -16.34
N PHE A 384 -2.32 -12.86 -15.55
CA PHE A 384 -2.55 -11.62 -14.82
C PHE A 384 -1.59 -11.46 -13.63
N SER A 385 -1.15 -12.56 -12.98
CA SER A 385 -0.04 -12.52 -12.00
C SER A 385 1.22 -11.96 -12.65
N GLN A 386 1.56 -12.44 -13.84
CA GLN A 386 2.72 -11.94 -14.60
C GLN A 386 2.59 -10.46 -14.96
N SER A 387 1.45 -10.05 -15.53
CA SER A 387 1.30 -8.72 -16.10
C SER A 387 1.08 -7.61 -15.06
N TRP A 388 0.43 -7.91 -13.93
CA TRP A 388 0.07 -6.90 -12.92
C TRP A 388 1.08 -6.77 -11.80
N PHE A 389 1.70 -7.88 -11.38
CA PHE A 389 2.53 -7.92 -10.18
C PHE A 389 3.96 -8.35 -10.48
N ILE A 390 4.17 -9.54 -11.06
CA ILE A 390 5.49 -10.15 -11.13
C ILE A 390 6.42 -9.42 -12.10
N ALA A 391 6.03 -9.29 -13.37
CA ALA A 391 6.87 -8.64 -14.37
C ALA A 391 7.10 -7.14 -14.07
N PRO A 392 6.09 -6.34 -13.62
CA PRO A 392 6.33 -4.98 -13.17
C PRO A 392 7.30 -4.86 -11.99
N THR A 393 7.26 -5.78 -11.02
CA THR A 393 8.20 -5.80 -9.88
C THR A 393 9.63 -6.06 -10.34
N ILE A 394 9.83 -6.98 -11.27
CA ILE A 394 11.15 -7.22 -11.84
C ILE A 394 11.61 -6.02 -12.67
N ARG A 395 10.71 -5.43 -13.46
CA ARG A 395 11.02 -4.24 -14.26
C ARG A 395 11.45 -3.06 -13.40
N ILE A 396 10.81 -2.79 -12.25
CA ILE A 396 11.22 -1.69 -11.40
C ILE A 396 12.64 -1.88 -10.86
N SER A 397 13.04 -3.13 -10.54
CA SER A 397 14.41 -3.44 -10.12
C SER A 397 15.43 -3.18 -11.24
N GLU A 398 15.08 -3.53 -12.48
CA GLU A 398 15.91 -3.22 -13.65
C GLU A 398 16.04 -1.71 -13.87
N GLU A 399 14.91 -0.98 -13.87
CA GLU A 399 14.92 0.45 -14.15
C GLU A 399 15.63 1.24 -13.04
N GLN A 400 15.49 0.83 -11.77
CA GLN A 400 16.26 1.39 -10.66
C GLN A 400 17.78 1.17 -10.87
N SER A 401 18.17 -0.04 -11.27
CA SER A 401 19.59 -0.36 -11.53
C SER A 401 20.14 0.41 -12.74
N LYS A 402 19.36 0.56 -13.82
CA LYS A 402 19.71 1.40 -14.99
C LYS A 402 19.88 2.87 -14.59
N GLY A 403 19.01 3.37 -13.73
CA GLY A 403 19.09 4.74 -13.19
C GLY A 403 20.24 4.98 -12.22
N GLY A 404 21.03 3.95 -11.88
CA GLY A 404 22.17 4.02 -10.96
C GLY A 404 21.81 3.90 -9.49
N GLY A 405 20.57 3.52 -9.16
CA GLY A 405 20.12 3.26 -7.80
C GLY A 405 20.34 1.80 -7.37
N LYS A 406 20.03 1.52 -6.10
CA LYS A 406 20.16 0.18 -5.51
C LYS A 406 18.80 -0.48 -5.39
N ALA A 407 18.68 -1.72 -5.83
CA ALA A 407 17.50 -2.54 -5.67
C ALA A 407 17.85 -3.89 -5.04
N TYR A 408 17.00 -4.36 -4.14
CA TYR A 408 16.94 -5.72 -3.64
C TYR A 408 15.61 -6.31 -4.06
N THR A 409 15.62 -7.55 -4.52
CA THR A 409 14.41 -8.18 -5.07
C THR A 409 14.16 -9.51 -4.38
N TYR A 410 12.89 -9.79 -4.03
CA TYR A 410 12.50 -11.08 -3.50
C TYR A 410 11.40 -11.77 -4.32
N TYR A 411 11.30 -13.06 -4.11
CA TYR A 411 10.24 -13.92 -4.61
C TYR A 411 9.74 -14.80 -3.48
N PHE A 412 8.51 -14.56 -3.04
CA PHE A 412 7.89 -15.26 -1.92
C PHE A 412 7.15 -16.50 -2.42
N THR A 413 7.41 -17.67 -1.82
CA THR A 413 6.93 -18.97 -2.33
C THR A 413 6.16 -19.84 -1.33
N PRO A 414 6.04 -19.53 -0.02
CA PRO A 414 5.26 -20.32 0.90
C PRO A 414 3.80 -20.42 0.48
N GLU A 415 3.23 -21.63 0.53
CA GLU A 415 1.87 -21.89 0.04
C GLU A 415 0.89 -22.16 1.19
N SER A 416 -0.32 -21.63 1.03
CA SER A 416 -1.51 -22.08 1.76
C SER A 416 -1.83 -23.53 1.39
N PRO A 417 -2.37 -24.34 2.30
CA PRO A 417 -2.93 -25.66 1.96
C PRO A 417 -4.20 -25.57 1.10
N ASP A 418 -4.80 -24.38 0.96
CA ASP A 418 -5.91 -24.14 0.03
C ASP A 418 -5.42 -24.28 -1.42
N PRO A 419 -5.97 -25.21 -2.21
CA PRO A 419 -5.50 -25.50 -3.56
C PRO A 419 -5.74 -24.34 -4.56
N ILE A 420 -6.64 -23.40 -4.23
CA ILE A 420 -6.90 -22.20 -5.03
C ILE A 420 -5.94 -21.10 -4.60
N MET A 421 -5.91 -20.77 -3.31
CA MET A 421 -5.12 -19.66 -2.76
C MET A 421 -3.62 -19.84 -3.03
N LYS A 422 -3.05 -21.01 -2.72
CA LYS A 422 -1.61 -21.28 -2.83
C LYS A 422 -0.76 -20.15 -2.24
N CYS A 423 0.17 -19.58 -3.03
CA CYS A 423 0.97 -18.42 -2.66
C CYS A 423 0.34 -17.15 -3.26
N GLY A 424 -0.91 -16.88 -2.91
CA GLY A 424 -1.69 -15.77 -3.44
C GLY A 424 -1.23 -14.40 -2.94
N HIS A 425 -1.85 -13.36 -3.49
CA HIS A 425 -1.61 -11.96 -3.12
C HIS A 425 -1.85 -11.72 -1.63
N ALA A 426 -1.02 -10.88 -1.01
CA ALA A 426 -1.12 -10.48 0.40
C ALA A 426 -0.92 -11.61 1.44
N ILE A 427 -0.58 -12.84 1.02
CA ILE A 427 -0.42 -13.97 1.95
C ILE A 427 0.73 -13.75 2.97
N GLU A 428 1.72 -12.92 2.63
CA GLU A 428 2.85 -12.60 3.49
C GLU A 428 2.53 -11.63 4.63
N LEU A 429 1.40 -10.92 4.58
CA LEU A 429 1.08 -9.87 5.55
C LEU A 429 1.06 -10.36 7.00
N SER A 430 0.50 -11.57 7.25
CA SER A 430 0.50 -12.16 8.59
C SER A 430 1.93 -12.44 9.12
N VAL A 431 2.87 -12.69 8.20
CA VAL A 431 4.31 -12.85 8.50
C VAL A 431 4.91 -11.49 8.82
N VAL A 432 4.68 -10.48 7.98
CA VAL A 432 5.23 -9.12 8.12
C VAL A 432 4.79 -8.49 9.44
N PHE A 433 3.49 -8.55 9.78
CA PHE A 433 2.94 -7.92 10.99
C PHE A 433 3.00 -8.78 12.25
N ASN A 434 3.52 -10.00 12.15
CA ASN A 434 3.62 -10.94 13.27
C ASN A 434 2.24 -11.31 13.86
N HIS A 435 1.33 -11.72 12.97
CA HIS A 435 -0.01 -12.21 13.31
C HIS A 435 -0.20 -13.68 12.92
N PRO A 436 0.51 -14.63 13.55
CA PRO A 436 0.43 -16.06 13.20
C PRO A 436 -0.96 -16.65 13.44
N GLU A 437 -1.81 -15.99 14.23
CA GLU A 437 -3.21 -16.36 14.47
C GLU A 437 -4.15 -15.96 13.32
N MET A 438 -3.75 -15.02 12.47
CA MET A 438 -4.56 -14.56 11.33
C MET A 438 -4.30 -15.46 10.12
N THR A 439 -5.01 -16.58 10.08
CA THR A 439 -4.79 -17.65 9.10
C THR A 439 -5.86 -17.73 8.02
N ALA A 440 -6.66 -16.70 7.82
CA ALA A 440 -7.74 -16.71 6.83
C ALA A 440 -7.20 -17.02 5.41
N ASP A 441 -6.10 -16.37 5.02
CA ASP A 441 -5.49 -16.54 3.71
C ASP A 441 -4.42 -17.63 3.70
N THR A 442 -3.61 -17.71 4.76
CA THR A 442 -2.53 -18.69 4.86
C THR A 442 -3.03 -20.12 5.11
N GLY A 443 -4.24 -20.28 5.63
CA GLY A 443 -4.82 -21.58 6.02
C GLY A 443 -4.13 -22.25 7.23
N ARG A 444 -2.96 -21.74 7.64
CA ARG A 444 -2.14 -22.21 8.77
C ARG A 444 -1.12 -21.14 9.15
N ALA A 445 -0.54 -21.24 10.31
CA ALA A 445 0.68 -20.48 10.62
C ALA A 445 1.87 -21.06 9.82
N PHE A 446 2.72 -20.19 9.29
CA PHE A 446 4.01 -20.59 8.71
C PHE A 446 5.05 -20.87 9.79
N ASP A 447 6.19 -21.45 9.41
CA ASP A 447 7.30 -21.72 10.34
C ASP A 447 7.76 -20.46 11.06
N GLU A 448 7.86 -20.53 12.38
CA GLU A 448 8.19 -19.36 13.20
C GLU A 448 9.59 -18.81 12.91
N THR A 449 10.56 -19.69 12.63
CA THR A 449 11.95 -19.29 12.31
C THR A 449 11.99 -18.55 10.98
N PHE A 450 11.26 -19.03 9.98
CA PHE A 450 11.06 -18.35 8.70
C PHE A 450 10.44 -16.96 8.91
N CYS A 451 9.31 -16.89 9.61
CA CYS A 451 8.59 -15.64 9.85
C CYS A 451 9.48 -14.59 10.55
N LYS A 452 10.19 -15.00 11.59
CA LYS A 452 11.15 -14.12 12.28
C LYS A 452 12.31 -13.69 11.39
N THR A 453 12.81 -14.59 10.56
CA THR A 453 13.92 -14.29 9.64
C THR A 453 13.49 -13.20 8.64
N MET A 454 12.32 -13.34 8.03
CA MET A 454 11.79 -12.35 7.10
C MET A 454 11.61 -10.97 7.78
N ARG A 455 10.95 -10.90 8.95
CA ARG A 455 10.80 -9.64 9.71
C ARG A 455 12.14 -9.01 10.04
N LYS A 456 13.14 -9.82 10.47
CA LYS A 456 14.51 -9.32 10.74
C LYS A 456 15.18 -8.74 9.49
N MET A 457 14.95 -9.31 8.32
CA MET A 457 15.44 -8.76 7.04
C MET A 457 14.80 -7.40 6.74
N TRP A 458 13.48 -7.24 6.92
CA TRP A 458 12.75 -5.96 6.75
C TRP A 458 13.29 -4.90 7.70
N VAL A 459 13.42 -5.23 8.98
CA VAL A 459 13.97 -4.33 10.00
C VAL A 459 15.43 -3.99 9.71
N GLN A 460 16.25 -4.96 9.31
CA GLN A 460 17.66 -4.74 8.96
C GLN A 460 17.80 -3.80 7.77
N PHE A 461 16.94 -3.98 6.74
CA PHE A 461 16.88 -3.05 5.61
C PHE A 461 16.48 -1.64 6.06
N ALA A 462 15.47 -1.51 6.91
CA ALA A 462 15.05 -0.22 7.44
C ALA A 462 16.16 0.47 8.25
N LYS A 463 16.99 -0.28 8.94
CA LYS A 463 18.14 0.24 9.71
C LYS A 463 19.30 0.69 8.83
N THR A 464 19.64 -0.09 7.81
CA THR A 464 20.95 -0.01 7.15
C THR A 464 20.89 0.18 5.64
N GLY A 465 19.74 -0.06 4.99
CA GLY A 465 19.60 -0.12 3.53
C GLY A 465 20.08 -1.44 2.91
N ASN A 466 20.43 -2.44 3.76
CA ASN A 466 20.82 -3.77 3.32
C ASN A 466 20.03 -4.84 4.10
N PRO A 467 19.23 -5.70 3.45
CA PRO A 467 18.41 -6.70 4.12
C PRO A 467 19.18 -7.96 4.57
N SER A 468 20.47 -8.08 4.26
CA SER A 468 21.28 -9.23 4.65
C SER A 468 21.37 -9.37 6.17
N LEU A 469 21.35 -10.62 6.65
CA LEU A 469 21.55 -10.94 8.08
C LEU A 469 22.87 -11.68 8.26
N SER A 470 23.66 -11.23 9.24
CA SER A 470 24.76 -12.03 9.77
C SER A 470 24.23 -13.22 10.58
N ALA A 471 25.06 -14.21 10.85
CA ALA A 471 24.64 -15.43 11.56
C ALA A 471 24.09 -15.15 12.98
N ASP A 472 24.61 -14.13 13.66
CA ASP A 472 24.17 -13.69 14.99
C ASP A 472 22.82 -12.95 14.99
N LEU A 473 22.44 -12.35 13.87
CA LEU A 473 21.15 -11.68 13.68
C LEU A 473 20.06 -12.62 13.14
N SER A 474 20.47 -13.72 12.52
CA SER A 474 19.54 -14.67 11.90
C SER A 474 18.96 -15.63 12.94
N PRO A 475 17.62 -15.80 13.00
CA PRO A 475 16.96 -16.72 13.94
C PRO A 475 17.44 -18.18 13.86
N ASP A 476 17.85 -18.65 12.69
CA ASP A 476 18.40 -19.99 12.49
C ASP A 476 19.92 -20.11 12.68
N GLY A 477 20.58 -19.01 13.06
CA GLY A 477 22.04 -18.95 13.25
C GLY A 477 22.86 -19.03 11.97
N LYS A 478 22.23 -18.89 10.79
CA LYS A 478 22.90 -18.92 9.50
C LYS A 478 22.84 -17.56 8.81
N ALA A 479 23.96 -17.07 8.33
CA ALA A 479 23.99 -15.82 7.57
C ALA A 479 23.08 -15.91 6.32
N LYS A 480 22.38 -14.83 6.02
CA LYS A 480 21.53 -14.65 4.83
C LYS A 480 22.10 -13.50 4.03
N GLU A 481 22.91 -13.80 3.05
CA GLU A 481 23.46 -12.78 2.14
C GLU A 481 22.48 -12.49 1.02
N TRP A 482 21.95 -11.25 1.01
CA TRP A 482 21.00 -10.80 0.01
C TRP A 482 21.73 -9.93 -1.03
N PRO A 483 21.91 -10.41 -2.26
CA PRO A 483 22.63 -9.66 -3.29
C PRO A 483 21.81 -8.49 -3.80
N LEU A 484 22.48 -7.40 -4.18
CA LEU A 484 21.87 -6.36 -5.00
C LEU A 484 21.40 -6.95 -6.34
N TYR A 485 20.24 -6.49 -6.80
CA TYR A 485 19.79 -6.79 -8.16
C TYR A 485 20.68 -6.06 -9.17
N ASP A 486 21.27 -6.78 -10.09
CA ASP A 486 22.06 -6.23 -11.17
C ASP A 486 21.58 -6.77 -12.53
N LEU A 487 21.82 -5.98 -13.58
CA LEU A 487 21.33 -6.27 -14.93
C LEU A 487 21.98 -7.49 -15.61
N LYS A 488 23.12 -7.95 -15.09
CA LYS A 488 23.86 -9.07 -15.65
C LYS A 488 23.41 -10.41 -15.06
N ASP A 489 23.41 -10.48 -13.72
CA ASP A 489 23.15 -11.74 -13.03
C ASP A 489 21.68 -11.86 -12.59
N LYS A 490 20.94 -10.73 -12.49
CA LYS A 490 19.52 -10.65 -12.15
C LYS A 490 19.17 -11.53 -10.94
N ARG A 491 19.88 -11.32 -9.82
CA ARG A 491 19.71 -12.13 -8.62
C ARG A 491 18.56 -11.63 -7.76
N VAL A 492 17.80 -12.59 -7.26
CA VAL A 492 16.67 -12.38 -6.35
C VAL A 492 16.85 -13.24 -5.10
N MET A 493 16.26 -12.85 -3.98
CA MET A 493 16.15 -13.68 -2.80
C MET A 493 14.87 -14.50 -2.89
N VAL A 494 14.97 -15.81 -2.93
CA VAL A 494 13.85 -16.72 -2.77
C VAL A 494 13.53 -16.81 -1.28
N LEU A 495 12.33 -16.43 -0.91
CA LEU A 495 11.79 -16.55 0.45
C LEU A 495 10.88 -17.77 0.48
N ASP A 496 11.48 -18.95 0.61
CA ASP A 496 10.78 -20.19 0.85
C ASP A 496 10.76 -20.51 2.34
N GLU A 497 9.68 -21.13 2.82
CA GLU A 497 9.47 -21.38 4.26
C GLU A 497 10.63 -22.15 4.91
N PHE A 498 11.29 -23.03 4.15
CA PHE A 498 12.35 -23.90 4.66
C PHE A 498 13.71 -23.65 4.03
N ASP A 499 13.78 -22.78 3.02
CA ASP A 499 15.02 -22.53 2.27
C ASP A 499 15.11 -21.09 1.73
N ILE A 500 15.58 -20.18 2.58
CA ILE A 500 15.85 -18.79 2.15
C ILE A 500 17.21 -18.71 1.50
N HIS A 501 17.26 -18.47 0.18
CA HIS A 501 18.49 -18.41 -0.59
C HIS A 501 18.46 -17.45 -1.77
N PRO A 502 19.61 -16.88 -2.19
CA PRO A 502 19.70 -16.11 -3.42
C PRO A 502 19.73 -17.04 -4.64
N ALA A 503 18.96 -16.71 -5.67
CA ALA A 503 18.93 -17.42 -6.95
C ALA A 503 19.02 -16.44 -8.13
N LYS A 504 19.33 -16.93 -9.32
CA LYS A 504 19.11 -16.15 -10.54
C LYS A 504 17.65 -16.22 -10.92
N GLU A 505 17.10 -15.12 -11.39
CA GLU A 505 15.71 -15.04 -11.85
C GLU A 505 15.39 -16.11 -12.89
N SER A 506 16.33 -16.39 -13.82
CA SER A 506 16.20 -17.42 -14.83
C SER A 506 16.14 -18.86 -14.28
N GLU A 507 16.75 -19.11 -13.10
CA GLU A 507 16.73 -20.42 -12.43
C GLU A 507 15.36 -20.70 -11.82
N VAL A 508 14.76 -19.69 -11.21
CA VAL A 508 13.42 -19.78 -10.58
C VAL A 508 12.28 -19.45 -11.54
N LYS A 509 12.58 -19.00 -12.76
CA LYS A 509 11.61 -18.70 -13.83
C LYS A 509 10.47 -17.78 -13.37
N ILE A 510 10.81 -16.72 -12.66
CA ILE A 510 9.83 -15.78 -12.11
C ILE A 510 9.04 -15.12 -13.23
N VAL A 511 9.70 -14.63 -14.27
CA VAL A 511 9.10 -13.94 -15.42
C VAL A 511 9.30 -14.73 -16.69
N ASP A 512 8.27 -14.83 -17.50
CA ASP A 512 8.40 -15.28 -18.90
C ASP A 512 8.77 -14.06 -19.77
N TRP A 513 10.09 -13.87 -19.95
CA TRP A 513 10.66 -12.74 -20.66
C TRP A 513 10.22 -12.62 -22.11
N GLU A 514 9.97 -13.74 -22.75
CA GLU A 514 9.65 -13.79 -24.17
C GLU A 514 8.17 -13.53 -24.43
N ARG A 515 7.29 -13.97 -23.51
CA ARG A 515 5.85 -14.01 -23.77
C ARG A 515 4.98 -13.12 -22.89
N THR A 516 5.50 -12.62 -21.76
CA THR A 516 4.70 -11.81 -20.82
C THR A 516 5.35 -10.50 -20.40
N TYR A 517 6.68 -10.42 -20.36
CA TYR A 517 7.37 -9.21 -19.86
C TYR A 517 7.01 -7.93 -20.63
N PHE A 518 6.79 -8.02 -21.94
CA PHE A 518 6.41 -6.87 -22.76
C PHE A 518 5.08 -6.22 -22.31
N LEU A 519 4.20 -6.97 -21.59
CA LEU A 519 2.92 -6.46 -21.09
C LEU A 519 3.09 -5.30 -20.10
N THR A 520 4.26 -5.18 -19.47
CA THR A 520 4.58 -4.09 -18.55
C THR A 520 4.50 -2.70 -19.20
N LYS A 521 4.61 -2.61 -20.53
CA LYS A 521 4.50 -1.33 -21.26
C LYS A 521 3.07 -0.78 -21.35
N TYR A 522 2.06 -1.63 -21.09
CA TYR A 522 0.65 -1.26 -21.25
C TYR A 522 -0.03 -0.75 -19.97
N TYR A 523 0.67 -0.73 -18.83
CA TYR A 523 0.07 -0.31 -17.55
C TYR A 523 -1.27 -1.04 -17.33
N MET A 524 -1.25 -2.35 -17.31
CA MET A 524 -2.44 -3.20 -17.31
C MET A 524 -3.07 -3.32 -15.91
N LEU A 525 -3.83 -2.32 -15.51
CA LEU A 525 -4.74 -2.41 -14.35
C LEU A 525 -6.20 -2.36 -14.77
#